data_50758687127910d0e3b581709415b568
#
_entry.id   50758687127910d0e3b581709415b568
#
_cell.length_a   1.000
_cell.length_b   1.000
_cell.length_c   1.000
_cell.angle_alpha   90.00
_cell.angle_beta   90.00
_cell.angle_gamma   90.00
#
_symmetry.space_group_name_H-M   'P 1'
#
loop_
_entity.id
_entity.type
_entity.pdbx_description
1 polymer ?
#
loop_
_entity_poly.entity_id
_entity_poly.type
_entity_poly.pdbx_seq_one_letter_code
_entity_poly.pdbx_strand_id
1 'polypeptide(L)'
;MKKEIIALMYDFDRTLATQDMQNFGFIPSLGMTPGEFWNKTEEFCHKYDTDRILGYMYVMIEEAKKHNIKMTRGWLKEQGKNVQFYRGVITWFKRINDYAASKGLKCEHYLITSGNKEIVEGTAIAKEFAHIFGCEYCFSDDTKEPIWPINMVNYTQKTQYFFKISKGVYKNHEDEKVNEKTPNRRIPYRNMIYFGDGMTDVPIMILVKNNGGTSIAVYKDGEEQKVSSLLEDGRVNFICKADYSENRELEQIVKLIIDNVSIQSQLVSKYNHSSTN
;
A
#
# COMPACT_ATOMS: atom_id res chain seq x y z
N MET A 1 0.44 -23.85 18.94
CA MET A 1 1.35 -22.69 18.83
C MET A 1 0.74 -21.66 17.89
N LYS A 2 0.92 -20.35 18.19
CA LYS A 2 0.45 -19.26 17.31
C LYS A 2 1.33 -19.26 16.06
N LYS A 3 0.72 -19.31 14.86
CA LYS A 3 1.49 -19.26 13.60
C LYS A 3 2.24 -17.93 13.48
N GLU A 4 3.49 -18.00 13.05
CA GLU A 4 4.26 -16.78 12.74
C GLU A 4 3.63 -16.07 11.53
N ILE A 5 3.67 -14.74 11.54
CA ILE A 5 3.00 -13.91 10.53
C ILE A 5 4.03 -13.39 9.55
N ILE A 6 3.71 -13.48 8.26
CA ILE A 6 4.37 -12.73 7.20
C ILE A 6 3.42 -11.63 6.70
N ALA A 7 3.92 -10.40 6.60
CA ALA A 7 3.15 -9.25 6.14
C ALA A 7 3.59 -8.83 4.74
N LEU A 8 2.64 -8.78 3.82
CA LEU A 8 2.83 -8.21 2.49
C LEU A 8 2.16 -6.83 2.47
N MET A 9 2.96 -5.79 2.27
CA MET A 9 2.56 -4.39 2.26
C MET A 9 2.65 -3.85 0.83
N TYR A 10 1.60 -3.23 0.35
CA TYR A 10 1.52 -2.76 -1.03
C TYR A 10 1.24 -1.26 -1.09
N ASP A 11 1.90 -0.56 -2.00
CA ASP A 11 1.31 0.61 -2.61
C ASP A 11 0.15 0.20 -3.52
N PHE A 12 -0.69 1.16 -3.93
CA PHE A 12 -1.87 0.85 -4.73
C PHE A 12 -1.71 1.27 -6.20
N ASP A 13 -1.51 2.56 -6.41
CA ASP A 13 -1.47 3.18 -7.73
C ASP A 13 -0.24 2.69 -8.50
N ARG A 14 -0.41 2.21 -9.73
CA ARG A 14 0.65 1.62 -10.57
C ARG A 14 1.41 0.43 -9.95
N THR A 15 1.02 0.02 -8.75
CA THR A 15 1.52 -1.18 -8.07
C THR A 15 0.53 -2.34 -8.21
N LEU A 16 -0.69 -2.20 -7.72
CA LEU A 16 -1.79 -3.16 -7.91
C LEU A 16 -2.75 -2.70 -9.00
N ALA A 17 -3.10 -1.41 -9.03
CA ALA A 17 -3.87 -0.78 -10.09
C ALA A 17 -2.96 -0.34 -11.23
N THR A 18 -3.49 -0.31 -12.46
CA THR A 18 -2.70 0.02 -13.66
C THR A 18 -2.40 1.51 -13.84
N GLN A 19 -3.09 2.38 -13.09
CA GLN A 19 -2.96 3.84 -13.07
C GLN A 19 -3.31 4.38 -11.69
N ASP A 20 -3.22 5.72 -11.53
CA ASP A 20 -3.72 6.41 -10.34
C ASP A 20 -5.25 6.19 -10.22
N MET A 21 -5.73 5.83 -9.04
CA MET A 21 -7.13 5.40 -8.84
C MET A 21 -8.16 6.44 -9.25
N GLN A 22 -7.83 7.72 -9.15
CA GLN A 22 -8.70 8.82 -9.54
C GLN A 22 -8.96 8.85 -11.05
N ASN A 23 -8.03 8.31 -11.86
CA ASN A 23 -8.13 8.28 -13.32
C ASN A 23 -9.23 7.37 -13.84
N PHE A 24 -9.68 6.38 -13.06
CA PHE A 24 -10.67 5.40 -13.51
C PHE A 24 -12.13 5.85 -13.37
N GLY A 25 -12.43 6.67 -12.39
CA GLY A 25 -13.80 7.04 -12.09
C GLY A 25 -13.98 8.50 -11.73
N PHE A 26 -13.25 9.00 -10.74
CA PHE A 26 -13.41 10.35 -10.23
C PHE A 26 -13.16 11.42 -11.33
N ILE A 27 -12.00 11.42 -11.96
CA ILE A 27 -11.64 12.40 -12.98
C ILE A 27 -12.57 12.34 -14.19
N PRO A 28 -12.89 11.15 -14.75
CA PRO A 28 -13.90 11.05 -15.82
C PRO A 28 -15.28 11.60 -15.42
N SER A 29 -15.70 11.47 -14.17
CA SER A 29 -16.98 12.01 -13.71
C SER A 29 -17.06 13.54 -13.73
N LEU A 30 -15.90 14.21 -13.72
CA LEU A 30 -15.79 15.67 -13.90
C LEU A 30 -15.82 16.07 -15.38
N GLY A 31 -15.84 15.13 -16.33
CA GLY A 31 -15.64 15.43 -17.75
C GLY A 31 -14.24 15.94 -18.09
N MET A 32 -13.26 15.65 -17.24
CA MET A 32 -11.87 16.08 -17.38
C MET A 32 -10.98 14.90 -17.82
N THR A 33 -9.86 15.24 -18.46
CA THR A 33 -8.76 14.32 -18.66
C THR A 33 -7.86 14.25 -17.42
N PRO A 34 -7.12 13.16 -17.20
CA PRO A 34 -6.12 13.09 -16.14
C PRO A 34 -5.12 14.25 -16.18
N GLY A 35 -4.64 14.64 -17.39
CA GLY A 35 -3.70 15.74 -17.55
C GLY A 35 -4.26 17.06 -17.04
N GLU A 36 -5.51 17.40 -17.37
CA GLU A 36 -6.17 18.64 -16.90
C GLU A 36 -6.31 18.66 -15.37
N PHE A 37 -6.71 17.55 -14.77
CA PHE A 37 -6.86 17.46 -13.31
C PHE A 37 -5.52 17.59 -12.59
N TRP A 38 -4.51 16.84 -13.02
CA TRP A 38 -3.20 16.86 -12.37
C TRP A 38 -2.46 18.18 -12.60
N ASN A 39 -2.64 18.85 -13.74
CA ASN A 39 -2.10 20.20 -13.95
C ASN A 39 -2.73 21.22 -13.00
N LYS A 40 -4.05 21.17 -12.78
CA LYS A 40 -4.70 22.03 -11.76
C LYS A 40 -4.17 21.78 -10.35
N THR A 41 -3.91 20.51 -10.03
CA THR A 41 -3.28 20.14 -8.75
C THR A 41 -1.89 20.75 -8.63
N GLU A 42 -1.07 20.66 -9.68
CA GLU A 42 0.27 21.24 -9.72
C GLU A 42 0.24 22.76 -9.55
N GLU A 43 -0.63 23.45 -10.31
CA GLU A 43 -0.84 24.92 -10.21
C GLU A 43 -1.24 25.33 -8.79
N PHE A 44 -2.15 24.57 -8.15
CA PHE A 44 -2.55 24.81 -6.77
C PHE A 44 -1.38 24.64 -5.81
N CYS A 45 -0.61 23.56 -5.96
CA CYS A 45 0.54 23.29 -5.10
C CYS A 45 1.62 24.35 -5.22
N HIS A 46 1.92 24.80 -6.43
CA HIS A 46 2.89 25.89 -6.66
C HIS A 46 2.40 27.23 -6.08
N LYS A 47 1.12 27.55 -6.28
CA LYS A 47 0.55 28.81 -5.79
C LYS A 47 0.62 28.97 -4.28
N TYR A 48 0.41 27.88 -3.54
CA TYR A 48 0.28 27.89 -2.08
C TYR A 48 1.47 27.23 -1.37
N ASP A 49 2.48 26.75 -2.11
CA ASP A 49 3.62 25.99 -1.57
C ASP A 49 3.16 24.87 -0.63
N THR A 50 2.22 24.04 -1.12
CA THR A 50 1.59 23.00 -0.30
C THR A 50 2.02 21.59 -0.72
N ASP A 51 1.90 20.66 0.22
CA ASP A 51 2.11 19.23 -0.03
C ASP A 51 1.21 18.75 -1.16
N ARG A 52 1.78 17.98 -2.08
CA ARG A 52 1.10 17.52 -3.30
C ARG A 52 -0.09 16.61 -3.04
N ILE A 53 0.00 15.80 -1.97
CA ILE A 53 -1.09 14.89 -1.58
C ILE A 53 -2.25 15.70 -0.99
N LEU A 54 -1.93 16.64 -0.11
CA LEU A 54 -2.94 17.56 0.43
C LEU A 54 -3.56 18.42 -0.67
N GLY A 55 -2.73 18.87 -1.63
CA GLY A 55 -3.18 19.66 -2.77
C GLY A 55 -4.19 18.93 -3.64
N TYR A 56 -3.94 17.67 -4.04
CA TYR A 56 -4.91 16.94 -4.85
C TYR A 56 -6.21 16.66 -4.07
N MET A 57 -6.13 16.38 -2.77
CA MET A 57 -7.32 16.19 -1.94
C MET A 57 -8.20 17.46 -1.93
N TYR A 58 -7.57 18.62 -1.83
CA TYR A 58 -8.28 19.89 -1.93
C TYR A 58 -8.91 20.09 -3.30
N VAL A 59 -8.15 19.88 -4.38
CA VAL A 59 -8.64 20.05 -5.76
C VAL A 59 -9.78 19.09 -6.07
N MET A 60 -9.78 17.86 -5.54
CA MET A 60 -10.92 16.94 -5.65
C MET A 60 -12.21 17.57 -5.12
N ILE A 61 -12.17 18.20 -3.93
CA ILE A 61 -13.35 18.86 -3.33
C ILE A 61 -13.81 20.04 -4.20
N GLU A 62 -12.86 20.89 -4.63
CA GLU A 62 -13.19 22.09 -5.41
C GLU A 62 -13.77 21.73 -6.79
N GLU A 63 -13.16 20.79 -7.49
CA GLU A 63 -13.66 20.40 -8.81
C GLU A 63 -15.00 19.64 -8.71
N ALA A 64 -15.20 18.81 -7.68
CA ALA A 64 -16.50 18.18 -7.45
C ALA A 64 -17.61 19.23 -7.25
N LYS A 65 -17.36 20.28 -6.44
CA LYS A 65 -18.30 21.38 -6.24
C LYS A 65 -18.60 22.13 -7.54
N LYS A 66 -17.57 22.49 -8.32
CA LYS A 66 -17.74 23.21 -9.61
C LYS A 66 -18.58 22.41 -10.61
N HIS A 67 -18.50 21.10 -10.58
CA HIS A 67 -19.25 20.21 -11.47
C HIS A 67 -20.57 19.70 -10.85
N ASN A 68 -20.99 20.26 -9.70
CA ASN A 68 -22.21 19.87 -8.98
C ASN A 68 -22.27 18.38 -8.61
N ILE A 69 -21.09 17.77 -8.36
CA ILE A 69 -20.98 16.40 -7.91
C ILE A 69 -21.01 16.35 -6.38
N LYS A 70 -21.99 15.66 -5.84
CA LYS A 70 -22.07 15.40 -4.40
C LYS A 70 -21.08 14.29 -4.01
N MET A 71 -19.86 14.67 -3.63
CA MET A 71 -18.76 13.77 -3.34
C MET A 71 -18.91 13.15 -1.95
N THR A 72 -19.87 12.23 -1.78
CA THR A 72 -20.06 11.50 -0.51
C THR A 72 -19.08 10.32 -0.39
N ARG A 73 -18.90 9.78 0.84
CA ARG A 73 -18.13 8.55 1.07
C ARG A 73 -18.64 7.39 0.20
N GLY A 74 -19.97 7.23 0.12
CA GLY A 74 -20.57 6.19 -0.73
C GLY A 74 -20.28 6.40 -2.20
N TRP A 75 -20.36 7.65 -2.68
CA TRP A 75 -20.05 7.97 -4.06
C TRP A 75 -18.58 7.71 -4.41
N LEU A 76 -17.64 8.05 -3.52
CA LEU A 76 -16.21 7.73 -3.70
C LEU A 76 -15.98 6.22 -3.76
N LYS A 77 -16.65 5.43 -2.92
CA LYS A 77 -16.59 3.96 -3.00
C LYS A 77 -17.07 3.41 -4.34
N GLU A 78 -18.14 3.99 -4.92
CA GLU A 78 -18.60 3.57 -6.25
C GLU A 78 -17.52 3.77 -7.32
N GLN A 79 -16.68 4.81 -7.21
CA GLN A 79 -15.57 5.04 -8.16
C GLN A 79 -14.55 3.89 -8.11
N GLY A 80 -14.39 3.24 -6.97
CA GLY A 80 -13.49 2.09 -6.78
C GLY A 80 -13.85 0.88 -7.67
N LYS A 81 -15.13 0.74 -8.06
CA LYS A 81 -15.58 -0.33 -8.96
C LYS A 81 -14.99 -0.24 -10.36
N ASN A 82 -14.55 0.93 -10.78
CA ASN A 82 -13.98 1.18 -12.10
C ASN A 82 -12.47 0.89 -12.17
N VAL A 83 -11.82 0.66 -11.03
CA VAL A 83 -10.37 0.44 -10.96
C VAL A 83 -9.97 -0.82 -11.71
N GLN A 84 -8.99 -0.66 -12.60
CA GLN A 84 -8.40 -1.76 -13.35
C GLN A 84 -7.09 -2.20 -12.70
N PHE A 85 -6.98 -3.50 -12.46
CA PHE A 85 -5.81 -4.09 -11.83
C PHE A 85 -4.85 -4.69 -12.84
N TYR A 86 -3.58 -4.80 -12.45
CA TYR A 86 -2.61 -5.60 -13.20
C TYR A 86 -3.04 -7.06 -13.24
N ARG A 87 -2.53 -7.75 -14.25
CA ARG A 87 -2.85 -9.15 -14.50
C ARG A 87 -2.55 -10.01 -13.27
N GLY A 88 -3.52 -10.85 -12.87
CA GLY A 88 -3.38 -11.81 -11.79
C GLY A 88 -3.67 -11.26 -10.38
N VAL A 89 -3.80 -9.94 -10.17
CA VAL A 89 -4.04 -9.32 -8.84
C VAL A 89 -5.26 -9.91 -8.12
N ILE A 90 -6.38 -10.10 -8.83
CA ILE A 90 -7.62 -10.60 -8.21
C ILE A 90 -7.44 -11.98 -7.55
N THR A 91 -6.59 -12.83 -8.11
CA THR A 91 -6.37 -14.19 -7.59
C THR A 91 -5.08 -14.33 -6.76
N TRP A 92 -4.26 -13.29 -6.73
CA TRP A 92 -2.97 -13.24 -6.04
C TRP A 92 -3.08 -13.55 -4.55
N PHE A 93 -3.97 -12.85 -3.86
CA PHE A 93 -4.10 -12.92 -2.39
C PHE A 93 -4.38 -14.35 -1.92
N LYS A 94 -5.34 -15.02 -2.58
CA LYS A 94 -5.66 -16.42 -2.25
C LYS A 94 -4.47 -17.35 -2.45
N ARG A 95 -3.77 -17.25 -3.61
CA ARG A 95 -2.63 -18.13 -3.91
C ARG A 95 -1.50 -17.94 -2.90
N ILE A 96 -1.16 -16.69 -2.56
CA ILE A 96 -0.10 -16.40 -1.60
C ILE A 96 -0.51 -16.82 -0.18
N ASN A 97 -1.77 -16.63 0.21
CA ASN A 97 -2.30 -17.11 1.48
C ASN A 97 -2.20 -18.64 1.60
N ASP A 98 -2.63 -19.36 0.57
CA ASP A 98 -2.58 -20.83 0.52
C ASP A 98 -1.13 -21.34 0.58
N TYR A 99 -0.22 -20.68 -0.16
CA TYR A 99 1.19 -21.03 -0.12
C TYR A 99 1.83 -20.80 1.25
N ALA A 100 1.62 -19.63 1.86
CA ALA A 100 2.13 -19.36 3.20
C ALA A 100 1.56 -20.34 4.25
N ALA A 101 0.27 -20.67 4.15
CA ALA A 101 -0.37 -21.63 5.02
C ALA A 101 0.25 -23.03 4.87
N SER A 102 0.62 -23.47 3.67
CA SER A 102 1.31 -24.74 3.42
C SER A 102 2.71 -24.80 4.05
N LYS A 103 3.32 -23.64 4.30
CA LYS A 103 4.63 -23.49 4.97
C LYS A 103 4.52 -23.24 6.48
N GLY A 104 3.31 -23.34 7.05
CA GLY A 104 3.06 -23.14 8.49
C GLY A 104 2.96 -21.70 8.93
N LEU A 105 2.95 -20.74 8.01
CA LEU A 105 2.84 -19.30 8.27
C LEU A 105 1.40 -18.80 8.15
N LYS A 106 1.12 -17.62 8.72
CA LYS A 106 -0.07 -16.83 8.45
C LYS A 106 0.34 -15.64 7.58
N CYS A 107 -0.23 -15.51 6.39
CA CYS A 107 -0.04 -14.34 5.56
C CYS A 107 -1.07 -13.26 5.92
N GLU A 108 -0.64 -12.00 5.97
CA GLU A 108 -1.51 -10.83 6.11
C GLU A 108 -1.12 -9.79 5.07
N HIS A 109 -2.13 -9.21 4.43
CA HIS A 109 -1.95 -8.17 3.41
C HIS A 109 -2.33 -6.81 3.95
N TYR A 110 -1.54 -5.79 3.64
CA TYR A 110 -1.73 -4.41 4.08
C TYR A 110 -1.59 -3.47 2.89
N LEU A 111 -2.43 -2.46 2.83
CA LEU A 111 -2.29 -1.41 1.82
C LEU A 111 -1.79 -0.12 2.45
N ILE A 112 -0.82 0.53 1.80
CA ILE A 112 -0.24 1.82 2.21
C ILE A 112 -0.20 2.69 0.95
N THR A 113 -1.20 3.55 0.77
CA THR A 113 -1.37 4.35 -0.44
C THR A 113 -1.47 5.84 -0.18
N SER A 114 -0.94 6.65 -1.10
CA SER A 114 -1.19 8.08 -1.15
C SER A 114 -2.53 8.45 -1.79
N GLY A 115 -3.28 7.47 -2.27
CA GLY A 115 -4.63 7.63 -2.83
C GLY A 115 -5.73 7.60 -1.77
N ASN A 116 -6.97 7.76 -2.22
CA ASN A 116 -8.14 7.84 -1.35
C ASN A 116 -8.57 6.46 -0.83
N LYS A 117 -8.60 6.31 0.47
CA LYS A 117 -9.05 5.09 1.14
C LYS A 117 -10.49 4.73 0.75
N GLU A 118 -11.36 5.72 0.63
CA GLU A 118 -12.74 5.52 0.24
C GLU A 118 -12.87 4.86 -1.15
N ILE A 119 -12.04 5.25 -2.11
CA ILE A 119 -12.00 4.62 -3.44
C ILE A 119 -11.53 3.18 -3.32
N VAL A 120 -10.45 2.94 -2.58
CA VAL A 120 -9.93 1.57 -2.36
C VAL A 120 -10.97 0.66 -1.72
N GLU A 121 -11.70 1.15 -0.72
CA GLU A 121 -12.75 0.40 -0.03
C GLU A 121 -13.90 -0.05 -0.97
N GLY A 122 -14.04 0.60 -2.12
CA GLY A 122 -15.01 0.23 -3.16
C GLY A 122 -14.50 -0.80 -4.16
N THR A 123 -13.22 -1.15 -4.12
CA THR A 123 -12.61 -2.08 -5.08
C THR A 123 -12.88 -3.55 -4.77
N ALA A 124 -12.75 -4.40 -5.79
CA ALA A 124 -12.96 -5.85 -5.66
C ALA A 124 -11.97 -6.53 -4.68
N ILE A 125 -10.81 -5.91 -4.41
CA ILE A 125 -9.76 -6.46 -3.57
C ILE A 125 -9.73 -5.87 -2.14
N ALA A 126 -10.60 -4.92 -1.82
CA ALA A 126 -10.59 -4.22 -0.52
C ALA A 126 -10.65 -5.18 0.69
N LYS A 127 -11.42 -6.25 0.57
CA LYS A 127 -11.60 -7.29 1.60
C LYS A 127 -10.37 -8.15 1.86
N GLU A 128 -9.40 -8.15 0.96
CA GLU A 128 -8.16 -8.95 1.08
C GLU A 128 -7.17 -8.32 2.06
N PHE A 129 -7.33 -7.03 2.39
CA PHE A 129 -6.43 -6.32 3.28
C PHE A 129 -6.86 -6.42 4.74
N ALA A 130 -5.92 -6.80 5.61
CA ALA A 130 -6.10 -6.74 7.07
C ALA A 130 -6.29 -5.29 7.54
N HIS A 131 -5.65 -4.33 6.86
CA HIS A 131 -5.87 -2.89 7.05
C HIS A 131 -5.48 -2.09 5.80
N ILE A 132 -6.19 -0.98 5.58
CA ILE A 132 -5.94 -0.02 4.50
C ILE A 132 -5.54 1.31 5.13
N PHE A 133 -4.30 1.73 4.88
CA PHE A 133 -3.77 3.05 5.22
C PHE A 133 -3.76 3.91 3.94
N GLY A 134 -4.56 4.95 3.93
CA GLY A 134 -4.70 5.84 2.77
C GLY A 134 -5.15 7.23 3.20
N CYS A 135 -5.20 8.14 2.24
CA CYS A 135 -5.79 9.45 2.46
C CYS A 135 -7.29 9.30 2.72
N GLU A 136 -7.80 10.00 3.71
CA GLU A 136 -9.19 9.85 4.18
C GLU A 136 -9.80 11.22 4.51
N TYR A 137 -11.07 11.40 4.19
CA TYR A 137 -11.81 12.62 4.54
C TYR A 137 -12.69 12.44 5.78
N CYS A 138 -12.85 13.52 6.55
CA CYS A 138 -14.00 13.72 7.41
C CYS A 138 -15.19 14.20 6.57
N PHE A 139 -16.36 13.63 6.79
CA PHE A 139 -17.58 13.99 6.08
C PHE A 139 -18.56 14.67 7.03
N SER A 140 -19.25 15.70 6.51
CA SER A 140 -20.31 16.39 7.24
C SER A 140 -21.45 15.43 7.60
N ASP A 141 -21.99 15.55 8.81
CA ASP A 141 -23.16 14.78 9.22
C ASP A 141 -24.44 15.21 8.48
N ASP A 142 -24.52 16.47 8.04
CA ASP A 142 -25.69 17.03 7.35
C ASP A 142 -25.62 16.76 5.84
N THR A 143 -24.57 17.26 5.16
CA THR A 143 -24.47 17.20 3.70
C THR A 143 -23.93 15.88 3.21
N LYS A 144 -23.21 15.11 4.08
CA LYS A 144 -22.44 13.91 3.75
C LYS A 144 -21.26 14.17 2.79
N GLU A 145 -20.90 15.43 2.59
CA GLU A 145 -19.77 15.84 1.74
C GLU A 145 -18.49 16.01 2.56
N PRO A 146 -17.30 15.95 1.94
CA PRO A 146 -16.05 16.05 2.68
C PRO A 146 -15.82 17.47 3.19
N ILE A 147 -15.40 17.54 4.46
CA ILE A 147 -15.10 18.80 5.15
C ILE A 147 -13.58 19.02 5.20
N TRP A 148 -12.84 17.98 5.59
CA TRP A 148 -11.43 18.05 5.93
C TRP A 148 -10.71 16.73 5.71
N PRO A 149 -9.45 16.72 5.25
CA PRO A 149 -8.64 15.51 5.26
C PRO A 149 -8.26 15.14 6.69
N ILE A 150 -8.68 13.97 7.17
CA ILE A 150 -8.35 13.46 8.51
C ILE A 150 -7.15 12.53 8.52
N ASN A 151 -6.76 12.04 7.37
CA ASN A 151 -5.50 11.32 7.17
C ASN A 151 -4.93 11.68 5.81
N MET A 152 -3.63 11.95 5.77
CA MET A 152 -2.88 12.22 4.55
C MET A 152 -1.63 11.34 4.57
N VAL A 153 -1.32 10.68 3.47
CA VAL A 153 -0.19 9.76 3.36
C VAL A 153 0.72 10.22 2.25
N ASN A 154 1.75 10.98 2.58
CA ASN A 154 2.81 11.35 1.64
C ASN A 154 3.98 10.36 1.68
N TYR A 155 5.05 10.65 0.92
CA TYR A 155 6.20 9.77 0.71
C TYR A 155 6.85 9.28 2.00
N THR A 156 7.20 10.19 2.91
CA THR A 156 7.88 9.85 4.17
C THR A 156 6.91 9.31 5.21
N GLN A 157 5.63 9.71 5.15
CA GLN A 157 4.62 9.17 6.06
C GLN A 157 4.32 7.70 5.80
N LYS A 158 4.57 7.17 4.59
CA LYS A 158 4.47 5.72 4.34
C LYS A 158 5.33 4.92 5.33
N THR A 159 6.47 5.46 5.78
CA THR A 159 7.39 4.76 6.70
C THR A 159 6.79 4.48 8.08
N GLN A 160 5.91 5.33 8.59
CA GLN A 160 5.29 5.09 9.89
C GLN A 160 4.47 3.79 9.92
N TYR A 161 3.85 3.42 8.80
CA TYR A 161 2.99 2.24 8.73
C TYR A 161 3.77 0.93 8.80
N PHE A 162 5.05 0.92 8.40
CA PHE A 162 5.95 -0.20 8.65
C PHE A 162 6.05 -0.51 10.15
N PHE A 163 6.24 0.52 10.98
CA PHE A 163 6.28 0.36 12.43
C PHE A 163 4.92 0.00 13.02
N LYS A 164 3.85 0.65 12.57
CA LYS A 164 2.47 0.39 13.00
C LYS A 164 2.08 -1.07 12.73
N ILE A 165 2.32 -1.57 11.54
CA ILE A 165 2.01 -2.95 11.14
C ILE A 165 2.82 -3.95 11.97
N SER A 166 4.13 -3.70 12.13
CA SER A 166 5.00 -4.56 12.93
C SER A 166 4.53 -4.72 14.37
N LYS A 167 3.93 -3.68 14.95
CA LYS A 167 3.40 -3.68 16.33
C LYS A 167 1.91 -4.02 16.43
N GLY A 168 1.16 -3.98 15.33
CA GLY A 168 -0.29 -4.16 15.33
C GLY A 168 -1.06 -2.93 15.83
N VAL A 169 -0.51 -1.73 15.65
CA VAL A 169 -1.14 -0.45 16.01
C VAL A 169 -1.75 0.16 14.76
N TYR A 170 -3.08 0.09 14.62
CA TYR A 170 -3.74 0.50 13.38
C TYR A 170 -4.54 1.80 13.48
N LYS A 171 -4.90 2.23 14.70
CA LYS A 171 -5.67 3.44 14.92
C LYS A 171 -4.76 4.66 15.00
N ASN A 172 -5.12 5.75 14.34
CA ASN A 172 -4.31 6.96 14.30
C ASN A 172 -4.18 7.62 15.69
N HIS A 173 -5.25 7.64 16.51
CA HIS A 173 -5.22 8.19 17.85
C HIS A 173 -4.45 7.33 18.88
N GLU A 174 -3.87 6.21 18.46
CA GLU A 174 -3.04 5.34 19.30
C GLU A 174 -1.56 5.39 18.90
N ASP A 175 -1.14 6.42 18.17
CA ASP A 175 0.21 6.52 17.58
C ASP A 175 1.33 6.45 18.61
N GLU A 176 1.11 6.90 19.86
CA GLU A 176 2.08 6.80 20.94
C GLU A 176 2.53 5.36 21.19
N LYS A 177 1.64 4.38 21.01
CA LYS A 177 1.94 2.95 21.17
C LYS A 177 3.03 2.44 20.22
N VAL A 178 3.26 3.15 19.10
CA VAL A 178 4.34 2.82 18.17
C VAL A 178 5.72 3.00 18.81
N ASN A 179 5.85 3.93 19.75
CA ASN A 179 7.12 4.24 20.44
C ASN A 179 7.33 3.43 21.73
N GLU A 180 6.30 2.75 22.24
CA GLU A 180 6.44 1.90 23.42
C GLU A 180 7.47 0.77 23.18
N LYS A 181 8.31 0.49 24.18
CA LYS A 181 9.20 -0.66 24.15
C LYS A 181 8.38 -1.94 24.20
N THR A 182 8.44 -2.75 23.14
CA THR A 182 7.84 -4.08 23.11
C THR A 182 8.95 -5.11 23.00
N PRO A 183 9.04 -6.09 23.92
CA PRO A 183 10.08 -7.12 23.86
C PRO A 183 9.98 -7.96 22.59
N ASN A 184 8.75 -8.22 22.12
CA ASN A 184 8.48 -8.99 20.90
C ASN A 184 7.52 -8.23 20.00
N ARG A 185 7.93 -7.99 18.76
CA ARG A 185 7.05 -7.42 17.73
C ARG A 185 6.00 -8.46 17.33
N ARG A 186 4.78 -8.00 17.03
CA ARG A 186 3.73 -8.85 16.48
C ARG A 186 4.16 -9.49 15.15
N ILE A 187 4.82 -8.70 14.30
CA ILE A 187 5.40 -9.14 13.04
C ILE A 187 6.87 -8.69 13.03
N PRO A 188 7.84 -9.61 13.04
CA PRO A 188 9.24 -9.27 12.90
C PRO A 188 9.52 -8.56 11.57
N TYR A 189 10.42 -7.61 11.55
CA TYR A 189 10.76 -6.86 10.34
C TYR A 189 11.21 -7.74 9.18
N ARG A 190 11.97 -8.81 9.46
CA ARG A 190 12.41 -9.80 8.45
C ARG A 190 11.25 -10.52 7.74
N ASN A 191 10.06 -10.51 8.33
CA ASN A 191 8.85 -11.13 7.79
C ASN A 191 7.97 -10.12 7.04
N MET A 192 8.48 -8.94 6.70
CA MET A 192 7.73 -7.89 6.04
C MET A 192 8.25 -7.69 4.62
N ILE A 193 7.34 -7.70 3.65
CA ILE A 193 7.63 -7.46 2.23
C ILE A 193 6.89 -6.20 1.81
N TYR A 194 7.56 -5.28 1.11
CA TYR A 194 6.95 -4.08 0.55
C TYR A 194 7.01 -4.09 -0.98
N PHE A 195 5.90 -3.72 -1.61
CA PHE A 195 5.75 -3.57 -3.06
C PHE A 195 5.37 -2.12 -3.38
N GLY A 196 6.07 -1.51 -4.33
CA GLY A 196 5.77 -0.17 -4.83
C GLY A 196 6.28 0.02 -6.25
N ASP A 197 5.90 1.12 -6.91
CA ASP A 197 6.21 1.34 -8.32
C ASP A 197 7.27 2.42 -8.59
N GLY A 198 7.66 3.19 -7.56
CA GLY A 198 8.53 4.31 -7.89
C GLY A 198 9.04 5.16 -6.74
N MET A 199 9.40 6.40 -7.10
CA MET A 199 10.12 7.33 -6.23
C MET A 199 9.36 7.70 -4.95
N THR A 200 8.04 7.65 -4.98
CA THR A 200 7.20 7.92 -3.80
C THR A 200 7.34 6.87 -2.71
N ASP A 201 7.80 5.67 -3.08
CA ASP A 201 7.96 4.52 -2.19
C ASP A 201 9.38 4.35 -1.67
N VAL A 202 10.34 5.08 -2.24
CA VAL A 202 11.77 4.93 -1.89
C VAL A 202 12.03 4.99 -0.37
N PRO A 203 11.44 5.93 0.41
CA PRO A 203 11.70 5.98 1.86
C PRO A 203 11.31 4.69 2.58
N ILE A 204 10.14 4.13 2.29
CA ILE A 204 9.68 2.89 2.92
C ILE A 204 10.41 1.66 2.36
N MET A 205 10.76 1.63 1.07
CA MET A 205 11.55 0.56 0.47
C MET A 205 12.91 0.41 1.15
N ILE A 206 13.64 1.52 1.30
CA ILE A 206 14.93 1.57 2.01
C ILE A 206 14.76 1.13 3.47
N LEU A 207 13.72 1.63 4.15
CA LEU A 207 13.46 1.29 5.54
C LEU A 207 13.24 -0.21 5.73
N VAL A 208 12.37 -0.81 4.91
CA VAL A 208 12.07 -2.26 4.95
C VAL A 208 13.34 -3.07 4.72
N LYS A 209 14.07 -2.79 3.64
CA LYS A 209 15.33 -3.47 3.29
C LYS A 209 16.35 -3.38 4.41
N ASN A 210 16.62 -2.18 4.94
CA ASN A 210 17.64 -1.96 5.95
C ASN A 210 17.29 -2.60 7.32
N ASN A 211 16.03 -2.93 7.55
CA ASN A 211 15.58 -3.66 8.74
C ASN A 211 15.46 -5.18 8.53
N GLY A 212 15.99 -5.71 7.43
CA GLY A 212 16.03 -7.14 7.14
C GLY A 212 14.74 -7.69 6.51
N GLY A 213 13.77 -6.84 6.18
CA GLY A 213 12.63 -7.18 5.33
C GLY A 213 13.02 -7.19 3.85
N THR A 214 12.05 -7.37 2.98
CA THR A 214 12.27 -7.36 1.53
C THR A 214 11.46 -6.26 0.86
N SER A 215 12.08 -5.47 -0.01
CA SER A 215 11.39 -4.50 -0.86
C SER A 215 11.53 -4.88 -2.33
N ILE A 216 10.41 -4.79 -3.05
CA ILE A 216 10.28 -5.15 -4.46
C ILE A 216 9.71 -3.94 -5.20
N ALA A 217 10.45 -3.38 -6.14
CA ALA A 217 9.91 -2.39 -7.05
C ALA A 217 9.25 -3.09 -8.23
N VAL A 218 7.99 -2.74 -8.51
CA VAL A 218 7.26 -3.30 -9.64
C VAL A 218 7.16 -2.28 -10.76
N TYR A 219 7.16 -2.75 -12.01
CA TYR A 219 7.09 -1.88 -13.18
C TYR A 219 6.10 -2.40 -14.21
N LYS A 220 5.47 -1.48 -14.94
CA LYS A 220 4.64 -1.80 -16.09
C LYS A 220 5.51 -2.35 -17.23
N ASP A 221 4.95 -3.27 -18.01
CA ASP A 221 5.62 -3.84 -19.18
C ASP A 221 6.22 -2.75 -20.08
N GLY A 222 7.52 -2.87 -20.39
CA GLY A 222 8.28 -1.91 -21.17
C GLY A 222 8.77 -0.68 -20.37
N GLU A 223 8.52 -0.59 -19.06
CA GLU A 223 8.92 0.54 -18.23
C GLU A 223 10.00 0.19 -17.17
N GLU A 224 10.74 -0.89 -17.36
CA GLU A 224 11.77 -1.36 -16.42
C GLU A 224 12.80 -0.28 -16.06
N GLN A 225 13.16 0.57 -17.02
CA GLN A 225 14.15 1.65 -16.81
C GLN A 225 13.73 2.65 -15.73
N LYS A 226 12.41 2.75 -15.42
CA LYS A 226 11.92 3.65 -14.36
C LYS A 226 12.34 3.21 -12.95
N VAL A 227 12.62 1.92 -12.78
CA VAL A 227 12.96 1.34 -11.47
C VAL A 227 14.35 0.71 -11.41
N SER A 228 15.07 0.57 -12.55
CA SER A 228 16.40 -0.03 -12.62
C SER A 228 17.39 0.66 -11.68
N SER A 229 17.37 2.00 -11.65
CA SER A 229 18.23 2.78 -10.75
C SER A 229 17.97 2.47 -9.26
N LEU A 230 16.76 2.06 -8.88
CA LEU A 230 16.47 1.68 -7.50
C LEU A 230 17.23 0.42 -7.08
N LEU A 231 17.43 -0.51 -8.01
CA LEU A 231 18.21 -1.72 -7.77
C LEU A 231 19.71 -1.40 -7.76
N GLU A 232 20.18 -0.64 -8.76
CA GLU A 232 21.59 -0.23 -8.91
C GLU A 232 22.07 0.58 -7.70
N ASP A 233 21.25 1.52 -7.22
CA ASP A 233 21.50 2.32 -6.00
C ASP A 233 21.34 1.51 -4.70
N GLY A 234 20.98 0.24 -4.78
CA GLY A 234 20.77 -0.60 -3.61
C GLY A 234 19.55 -0.23 -2.75
N ARG A 235 18.56 0.49 -3.30
CA ARG A 235 17.37 0.95 -2.56
C ARG A 235 16.31 -0.14 -2.40
N VAL A 236 16.29 -1.13 -3.30
CA VAL A 236 15.38 -2.28 -3.26
C VAL A 236 16.16 -3.60 -3.28
N ASN A 237 15.49 -4.71 -2.98
CA ASN A 237 16.07 -6.05 -3.11
C ASN A 237 15.85 -6.62 -4.51
N PHE A 238 14.69 -6.34 -5.11
CA PHE A 238 14.29 -6.85 -6.42
C PHE A 238 13.53 -5.79 -7.22
N ILE A 239 13.60 -5.90 -8.54
CA ILE A 239 12.69 -5.25 -9.47
C ILE A 239 11.97 -6.34 -10.25
N CYS A 240 10.67 -6.21 -10.48
CA CYS A 240 9.86 -7.19 -11.20
C CYS A 240 8.80 -6.52 -12.04
N LYS A 241 8.44 -7.15 -13.16
CA LYS A 241 7.24 -6.76 -13.91
C LYS A 241 6.00 -6.90 -13.02
N ALA A 242 5.06 -5.94 -13.12
CA ALA A 242 3.79 -5.97 -12.41
C ALA A 242 2.83 -7.01 -13.02
N ASP A 243 3.23 -8.27 -13.01
CA ASP A 243 2.44 -9.43 -13.42
C ASP A 243 2.29 -10.38 -12.22
N TYR A 244 1.12 -10.30 -11.59
CA TYR A 244 0.73 -11.09 -10.42
C TYR A 244 0.14 -12.45 -10.78
N SER A 245 0.25 -12.89 -12.04
CA SER A 245 -0.28 -14.18 -12.49
C SER A 245 0.50 -15.35 -11.90
N GLU A 246 -0.15 -16.51 -11.86
CA GLU A 246 0.44 -17.73 -11.34
C GLU A 246 1.72 -18.12 -12.10
N ASN A 247 2.74 -18.57 -11.34
CA ASN A 247 4.05 -19.00 -11.83
C ASN A 247 4.88 -17.92 -12.57
N ARG A 248 4.52 -16.64 -12.44
CA ARG A 248 5.34 -15.53 -12.94
C ARG A 248 6.44 -15.17 -11.93
N GLU A 249 7.43 -14.45 -12.40
CA GLU A 249 8.65 -14.09 -11.65
C GLU A 249 8.33 -13.51 -10.27
N LEU A 250 7.41 -12.54 -10.20
CA LEU A 250 7.00 -11.90 -8.94
C LEU A 250 6.47 -12.94 -7.94
N GLU A 251 5.64 -13.88 -8.38
CA GLU A 251 5.11 -14.93 -7.51
C GLU A 251 6.22 -15.89 -7.07
N GLN A 252 7.14 -16.25 -7.95
CA GLN A 252 8.27 -17.14 -7.64
C GLN A 252 9.17 -16.51 -6.56
N ILE A 253 9.53 -15.22 -6.71
CA ILE A 253 10.32 -14.49 -5.72
C ILE A 253 9.61 -14.46 -4.37
N VAL A 254 8.32 -14.12 -4.34
CA VAL A 254 7.56 -14.07 -3.09
C VAL A 254 7.46 -15.43 -2.43
N LYS A 255 7.29 -16.50 -3.19
CA LYS A 255 7.31 -17.88 -2.65
C LYS A 255 8.66 -18.24 -2.03
N LEU A 256 9.79 -17.87 -2.65
CA LEU A 256 11.12 -18.08 -2.07
C LEU A 256 11.32 -17.28 -0.78
N ILE A 257 10.80 -16.05 -0.69
CA ILE A 257 10.85 -15.26 0.55
C ILE A 257 10.02 -15.93 1.65
N ILE A 258 8.83 -16.44 1.32
CA ILE A 258 7.99 -17.21 2.25
C ILE A 258 8.70 -18.46 2.75
N ASP A 259 9.38 -19.19 1.87
CA ASP A 259 10.17 -20.37 2.24
C ASP A 259 11.30 -20.01 3.20
N ASN A 260 12.04 -18.92 2.92
CA ASN A 260 13.09 -18.43 3.79
C ASN A 260 12.55 -18.06 5.20
N VAL A 261 11.44 -17.32 5.26
CA VAL A 261 10.78 -16.97 6.54
C VAL A 261 10.36 -18.23 7.30
N SER A 262 9.79 -19.22 6.62
CA SER A 262 9.41 -20.50 7.23
C SER A 262 10.60 -21.24 7.82
N ILE A 263 11.71 -21.32 7.09
CA ILE A 263 12.96 -21.97 7.56
C ILE A 263 13.50 -21.23 8.79
N GLN A 264 13.57 -19.89 8.76
CA GLN A 264 14.03 -19.10 9.90
C GLN A 264 13.15 -19.29 11.14
N SER A 265 11.83 -19.36 10.96
CA SER A 265 10.86 -19.62 12.03
C SER A 265 11.11 -20.99 12.68
N GLN A 266 11.36 -22.01 11.88
CA GLN A 266 11.67 -23.38 12.38
C GLN A 266 12.99 -23.41 13.16
N LEU A 267 14.03 -22.72 12.69
CA LEU A 267 15.31 -22.65 13.39
C LEU A 267 15.18 -21.97 14.76
N VAL A 268 14.49 -20.83 14.83
CA VAL A 268 14.23 -20.12 16.10
C VAL A 268 13.44 -21.01 17.07
N SER A 269 12.44 -21.75 16.59
CA SER A 269 11.65 -22.66 17.43
C SER A 269 12.52 -23.77 18.02
N LYS A 270 13.42 -24.37 17.23
CA LYS A 270 14.36 -25.42 17.70
C LYS A 270 15.37 -24.90 18.72
N TYR A 271 15.93 -23.70 18.48
CA TYR A 271 16.85 -23.06 19.41
C TYR A 271 16.21 -22.81 20.78
N ASN A 272 14.99 -22.27 20.82
CA ASN A 272 14.28 -22.00 22.07
C ASN A 272 13.98 -23.31 22.86
N HIS A 273 13.71 -24.41 22.19
CA HIS A 273 13.54 -25.71 22.87
C HIS A 273 14.85 -26.28 23.44
N SER A 274 15.98 -26.00 22.78
CA SER A 274 17.30 -26.44 23.26
C SER A 274 17.82 -25.66 24.48
N SER A 275 17.28 -24.44 24.68
CA SER A 275 17.68 -23.56 25.80
C SER A 275 16.84 -23.75 27.08
N THR A 276 15.79 -24.59 27.01
CA THR A 276 14.88 -24.89 28.14
C THR A 276 15.09 -26.29 28.73
N ASN A 277 16.02 -27.07 28.20
CA ASN A 277 16.51 -28.35 28.74
C ASN A 277 17.94 -28.15 29.28
#